data_034582a29060d85bd811daf220233559
#
_entry.id   034582a29060d85bd811daf220233559
#
_cell.length_a   1.000
_cell.length_b   1.000
_cell.length_c   1.000
_cell.angle_alpha   90.00
_cell.angle_beta   90.00
_cell.angle_gamma   90.00
#
_symmetry.space_group_name_H-M   'P 1'
#
loop_
_entity.id
_entity.type
_entity.pdbx_description
1 polymer ?
#
loop_
_entity_poly.entity_id
_entity_poly.type
_entity_poly.pdbx_seq_one_letter_code
_entity_poly.pdbx_strand_id
1 'polypeptide(L)'
;MPDAAFSRKLGHYQKMAAVWRLVGLADAVGGVIAFFAVQGPALRAVLTAALFFGGICCAVFLGGGAQKKCRALLREQLGDFFRAELEKAFGPDLRPPALGIDEPFLKTLSLAEGAWEESEVENLRGGVYRGVRFTAANVRLRHVYRRGAPHEGYETCSEEVFRGLILRCETREGAPAPRLAEWAQTLGRQIEGKVCDLRWEGGVLTLALETDYGFAAVAGSVDLRDLDAARESYRRSLRELAGVLDLLLENTALFAAGTER
;
A
#
# COMPACT_ATOMS: atom_id res chain seq x y z
N MET A 1 -25.65 1.49 -14.16
CA MET A 1 -26.52 0.42 -13.64
C MET A 1 -25.83 -0.88 -13.18
N PRO A 2 -24.54 -1.13 -13.38
CA PRO A 2 -23.86 -2.27 -12.74
C PRO A 2 -23.73 -2.16 -11.21
N ASP A 3 -23.76 -0.94 -10.66
CA ASP A 3 -23.51 -0.70 -9.22
C ASP A 3 -24.55 -1.29 -8.25
N ALA A 4 -25.84 -1.35 -8.61
CA ALA A 4 -26.88 -1.85 -7.70
C ALA A 4 -26.85 -3.39 -7.51
N ALA A 5 -26.45 -4.14 -8.54
CA ALA A 5 -26.29 -5.60 -8.44
C ALA A 5 -25.02 -5.95 -7.67
N PHE A 6 -23.96 -5.16 -7.88
CA PHE A 6 -22.69 -5.28 -7.17
C PHE A 6 -22.87 -4.96 -5.68
N SER A 7 -23.48 -3.83 -5.33
CA SER A 7 -23.75 -3.44 -3.94
C SER A 7 -24.57 -4.48 -3.19
N ARG A 8 -25.55 -5.13 -3.85
CA ARG A 8 -26.30 -6.23 -3.27
C ARG A 8 -25.45 -7.46 -2.99
N LYS A 9 -24.59 -7.87 -3.93
CA LYS A 9 -23.66 -9.00 -3.74
C LYS A 9 -22.66 -8.70 -2.63
N LEU A 10 -22.08 -7.51 -2.63
CA LEU A 10 -21.14 -7.06 -1.61
C LEU A 10 -21.79 -7.07 -0.22
N GLY A 11 -22.97 -6.46 -0.09
CA GLY A 11 -23.74 -6.46 1.16
C GLY A 11 -24.12 -7.88 1.64
N HIS A 12 -24.40 -8.80 0.72
CA HIS A 12 -24.67 -10.19 1.06
C HIS A 12 -23.43 -10.87 1.70
N TYR A 13 -22.25 -10.77 1.07
CA TYR A 13 -21.03 -11.39 1.62
C TYR A 13 -20.58 -10.74 2.93
N GLN A 14 -20.80 -9.43 3.10
CA GLN A 14 -20.51 -8.74 4.35
C GLN A 14 -21.40 -9.20 5.49
N LYS A 15 -22.72 -9.30 5.22
CA LYS A 15 -23.68 -9.85 6.20
C LYS A 15 -23.32 -11.28 6.57
N MET A 16 -22.99 -12.12 5.58
CA MET A 16 -22.52 -13.49 5.86
C MET A 16 -21.26 -13.50 6.73
N ALA A 17 -20.27 -12.69 6.44
CA ALA A 17 -19.05 -12.62 7.26
C ALA A 17 -19.34 -12.18 8.70
N ALA A 18 -20.22 -11.19 8.88
CA ALA A 18 -20.66 -10.73 10.20
C ALA A 18 -21.44 -11.80 10.96
N VAL A 19 -22.39 -12.48 10.30
CA VAL A 19 -23.18 -13.57 10.91
C VAL A 19 -22.26 -14.70 11.38
N TRP A 20 -21.31 -15.16 10.55
CA TRP A 20 -20.41 -16.24 10.93
C TRP A 20 -19.47 -15.88 12.07
N ARG A 21 -19.06 -14.60 12.17
CA ARG A 21 -18.30 -14.11 13.33
C ARG A 21 -19.16 -14.10 14.61
N LEU A 22 -20.41 -13.68 14.51
CA LEU A 22 -21.34 -13.71 15.64
C LEU A 22 -21.65 -15.15 16.10
N VAL A 23 -21.85 -16.07 15.15
CA VAL A 23 -22.02 -17.50 15.47
C VAL A 23 -20.78 -18.04 16.17
N GLY A 24 -19.58 -17.76 15.64
CA GLY A 24 -18.33 -18.18 16.28
C GLY A 24 -18.14 -17.62 17.70
N LEU A 25 -18.55 -16.37 17.92
CA LEU A 25 -18.52 -15.76 19.26
C LEU A 25 -19.55 -16.42 20.18
N ALA A 26 -20.76 -16.67 19.70
CA ALA A 26 -21.81 -17.33 20.47
C ALA A 26 -21.41 -18.76 20.88
N ASP A 27 -20.79 -19.52 19.97
CA ASP A 27 -20.26 -20.84 20.23
C ASP A 27 -19.13 -20.81 21.29
N ALA A 28 -18.23 -19.82 21.21
CA ALA A 28 -17.17 -19.64 22.19
C ALA A 28 -17.74 -19.32 23.60
N VAL A 29 -18.73 -18.43 23.69
CA VAL A 29 -19.45 -18.12 24.93
C VAL A 29 -20.20 -19.35 25.43
N GLY A 30 -20.88 -20.10 24.55
CA GLY A 30 -21.52 -21.37 24.88
C GLY A 30 -20.55 -22.39 25.44
N GLY A 31 -19.35 -22.47 24.90
CA GLY A 31 -18.27 -23.31 25.43
C GLY A 31 -17.86 -22.95 26.86
N VAL A 32 -17.75 -21.65 27.15
CA VAL A 32 -17.47 -21.17 28.52
C VAL A 32 -18.63 -21.52 29.48
N ILE A 33 -19.88 -21.33 29.08
CA ILE A 33 -21.05 -21.67 29.88
C ILE A 33 -21.08 -23.19 30.13
N ALA A 34 -20.85 -24.02 29.10
CA ALA A 34 -20.83 -25.48 29.24
C ALA A 34 -19.76 -25.95 30.20
N PHE A 35 -18.59 -25.28 30.24
CA PHE A 35 -17.52 -25.58 31.18
C PHE A 35 -17.95 -25.45 32.65
N PHE A 36 -18.78 -24.45 32.98
CA PHE A 36 -19.24 -24.21 34.33
C PHE A 36 -20.55 -24.95 34.70
N ALA A 37 -21.44 -25.17 33.73
CA ALA A 37 -22.78 -25.68 33.96
C ALA A 37 -22.89 -27.21 33.87
N VAL A 38 -22.01 -27.87 33.08
CA VAL A 38 -22.12 -29.31 32.85
C VAL A 38 -21.47 -30.12 34.00
N GLN A 39 -22.26 -31.02 34.57
CA GLN A 39 -21.79 -31.97 35.58
C GLN A 39 -21.21 -33.22 34.89
N GLY A 40 -19.98 -33.59 35.28
CA GLY A 40 -19.25 -34.72 34.69
C GLY A 40 -18.04 -34.30 33.85
N PRO A 41 -16.82 -34.71 34.27
CA PRO A 41 -15.59 -34.17 33.69
C PRO A 41 -15.41 -34.51 32.20
N ALA A 42 -15.78 -35.72 31.79
CA ALA A 42 -15.63 -36.15 30.39
C ALA A 42 -16.60 -35.40 29.45
N LEU A 43 -17.89 -35.32 29.82
CA LEU A 43 -18.90 -34.61 29.01
C LEU A 43 -18.62 -33.12 28.96
N ARG A 44 -18.19 -32.51 30.03
CA ARG A 44 -17.73 -31.11 30.10
C ARG A 44 -16.61 -30.85 29.13
N ALA A 45 -15.55 -31.65 29.15
CA ALA A 45 -14.38 -31.48 28.26
C ALA A 45 -14.77 -31.60 26.79
N VAL A 46 -15.58 -32.62 26.45
CA VAL A 46 -16.01 -32.83 25.04
C VAL A 46 -16.88 -31.68 24.53
N LEU A 47 -17.89 -31.25 25.31
CA LEU A 47 -18.79 -30.16 24.92
C LEU A 47 -18.05 -28.83 24.79
N THR A 48 -17.19 -28.48 25.75
CA THR A 48 -16.40 -27.26 25.71
C THR A 48 -15.47 -27.25 24.52
N ALA A 49 -14.75 -28.34 24.24
CA ALA A 49 -13.88 -28.45 23.09
C ALA A 49 -14.66 -28.36 21.79
N ALA A 50 -15.79 -29.07 21.65
CA ALA A 50 -16.59 -29.05 20.43
C ALA A 50 -17.14 -27.66 20.10
N LEU A 51 -17.67 -26.93 21.10
CA LEU A 51 -18.17 -25.55 20.91
C LEU A 51 -17.01 -24.58 20.61
N PHE A 52 -15.89 -24.68 21.31
CA PHE A 52 -14.76 -23.77 21.09
C PHE A 52 -14.13 -23.96 19.70
N PHE A 53 -13.84 -25.21 19.33
CA PHE A 53 -13.27 -25.51 18.00
C PHE A 53 -14.30 -25.26 16.87
N GLY A 54 -15.58 -25.59 17.09
CA GLY A 54 -16.66 -25.29 16.18
C GLY A 54 -16.78 -23.79 15.91
N GLY A 55 -16.77 -22.98 16.96
CA GLY A 55 -16.78 -21.51 16.87
C GLY A 55 -15.60 -20.95 16.10
N ILE A 56 -14.39 -21.43 16.39
CA ILE A 56 -13.19 -21.03 15.65
C ILE A 56 -13.32 -21.42 14.16
N CYS A 57 -13.74 -22.65 13.86
CA CYS A 57 -13.95 -23.08 12.48
C CYS A 57 -14.96 -22.20 11.74
N CYS A 58 -16.12 -21.91 12.36
CA CYS A 58 -17.12 -21.02 11.76
C CYS A 58 -16.58 -19.62 11.52
N ALA A 59 -15.89 -19.00 12.47
CA ALA A 59 -15.38 -17.66 12.33
C ALA A 59 -14.25 -17.58 11.27
N VAL A 60 -13.30 -18.53 11.29
CA VAL A 60 -12.12 -18.50 10.43
C VAL A 60 -12.43 -18.99 9.02
N PHE A 61 -13.04 -20.16 8.87
CA PHE A 61 -13.26 -20.74 7.54
C PHE A 61 -14.45 -20.12 6.81
N LEU A 62 -15.61 -20.02 7.46
CA LEU A 62 -16.82 -19.50 6.82
C LEU A 62 -16.80 -17.97 6.76
N GLY A 63 -16.45 -17.30 7.87
CA GLY A 63 -16.32 -15.85 7.91
C GLY A 63 -15.13 -15.35 7.05
N GLY A 64 -13.98 -16.02 7.10
CA GLY A 64 -12.82 -15.72 6.27
C GLY A 64 -13.05 -15.96 4.78
N GLY A 65 -13.78 -17.03 4.42
CA GLY A 65 -14.16 -17.32 3.05
C GLY A 65 -15.07 -16.25 2.44
N ALA A 66 -16.07 -15.77 3.18
CA ALA A 66 -16.93 -14.66 2.76
C ALA A 66 -16.14 -13.36 2.59
N GLN A 67 -15.18 -13.08 3.48
CA GLN A 67 -14.33 -11.90 3.39
C GLN A 67 -13.37 -11.95 2.19
N LYS A 68 -12.82 -13.13 1.86
CA LYS A 68 -12.00 -13.31 0.63
C LYS A 68 -12.81 -13.03 -0.63
N LYS A 69 -14.06 -13.52 -0.72
CA LYS A 69 -14.97 -13.24 -1.84
C LYS A 69 -15.32 -11.76 -1.94
N CYS A 70 -15.56 -11.10 -0.81
CA CYS A 70 -15.78 -9.67 -0.76
C CYS A 70 -14.58 -8.88 -1.32
N ARG A 71 -13.36 -9.22 -0.90
CA ARG A 71 -12.13 -8.58 -1.42
C ARG A 71 -11.89 -8.86 -2.90
N ALA A 72 -12.19 -10.08 -3.37
CA ALA A 72 -12.07 -10.42 -4.78
C ALA A 72 -13.01 -9.58 -5.66
N LEU A 73 -14.28 -9.46 -5.25
CA LEU A 73 -15.25 -8.61 -5.94
C LEU A 73 -14.83 -7.13 -5.97
N LEU A 74 -14.31 -6.60 -4.86
CA LEU A 74 -13.82 -5.23 -4.80
C LEU A 74 -12.63 -5.03 -5.74
N ARG A 75 -11.68 -5.97 -5.77
CA ARG A 75 -10.54 -5.92 -6.70
C ARG A 75 -10.97 -5.96 -8.17
N GLU A 76 -11.95 -6.79 -8.50
CA GLU A 76 -12.48 -6.90 -9.85
C GLU A 76 -13.14 -5.58 -10.30
N GLN A 77 -14.01 -5.01 -9.48
CA GLN A 77 -14.74 -3.78 -9.82
C GLN A 77 -13.90 -2.50 -9.78
N LEU A 78 -12.96 -2.42 -8.85
CA LEU A 78 -12.06 -1.26 -8.75
C LEU A 78 -10.84 -1.40 -9.65
N GLY A 79 -10.42 -2.62 -9.99
CA GLY A 79 -9.22 -2.87 -10.77
C GLY A 79 -9.27 -2.25 -12.17
N ASP A 80 -10.38 -2.42 -12.88
CA ASP A 80 -10.56 -1.83 -14.21
C ASP A 80 -10.65 -0.29 -14.15
N PHE A 81 -11.35 0.21 -13.13
CA PHE A 81 -11.41 1.66 -12.89
C PHE A 81 -10.02 2.23 -12.58
N PHE A 82 -9.26 1.61 -11.67
CA PHE A 82 -7.93 2.06 -11.30
C PHE A 82 -6.97 2.04 -12.47
N ARG A 83 -7.03 0.99 -13.30
CA ARG A 83 -6.24 0.89 -14.52
C ARG A 83 -6.57 2.01 -15.48
N ALA A 84 -7.85 2.26 -15.75
CA ALA A 84 -8.29 3.29 -16.67
C ALA A 84 -7.90 4.71 -16.21
N GLU A 85 -8.08 5.04 -14.92
CA GLU A 85 -7.67 6.34 -14.37
C GLU A 85 -6.14 6.52 -14.41
N LEU A 86 -5.40 5.46 -14.14
CA LEU A 86 -3.95 5.46 -14.16
C LEU A 86 -3.40 5.65 -15.59
N GLU A 87 -3.96 4.93 -16.57
CA GLU A 87 -3.60 5.08 -17.98
C GLU A 87 -3.98 6.46 -18.52
N LYS A 88 -5.09 7.01 -18.08
CA LYS A 88 -5.51 8.37 -18.42
C LYS A 88 -4.55 9.43 -17.88
N ALA A 89 -4.04 9.24 -16.66
CA ALA A 89 -3.14 10.20 -16.02
C ALA A 89 -1.70 10.13 -16.55
N PHE A 90 -1.19 8.93 -16.82
CA PHE A 90 0.24 8.69 -17.05
C PHE A 90 0.54 7.84 -18.30
N GLY A 91 -0.45 7.65 -19.17
CA GLY A 91 -0.31 6.80 -20.35
C GLY A 91 -0.21 5.30 -20.02
N PRO A 92 0.07 4.45 -21.02
CA PRO A 92 0.18 3.02 -20.85
C PRO A 92 1.35 2.66 -19.93
N ASP A 93 1.20 1.56 -19.18
CA ASP A 93 2.27 1.04 -18.31
C ASP A 93 3.44 0.52 -19.16
N LEU A 94 4.60 1.14 -18.99
CA LEU A 94 5.84 0.74 -19.63
C LEU A 94 6.50 -0.37 -18.82
N ARG A 95 6.24 -1.63 -19.19
CA ARG A 95 6.84 -2.80 -18.52
C ARG A 95 7.82 -3.55 -19.42
N PRO A 96 9.00 -3.93 -18.90
CA PRO A 96 9.53 -3.54 -17.59
C PRO A 96 9.82 -2.05 -17.53
N PRO A 97 9.72 -1.38 -16.37
CA PRO A 97 10.10 0.01 -16.24
C PRO A 97 11.59 0.17 -16.58
N ALA A 98 11.91 1.21 -17.37
CA ALA A 98 13.28 1.47 -17.80
C ALA A 98 14.25 1.72 -16.62
N LEU A 99 13.71 2.28 -15.53
CA LEU A 99 14.45 2.62 -14.32
C LEU A 99 13.98 1.70 -13.19
N GLY A 100 14.76 0.65 -12.87
CA GLY A 100 14.45 -0.28 -11.79
C GLY A 100 14.45 0.38 -10.41
N ILE A 101 13.55 -0.09 -9.52
CA ILE A 101 13.54 0.22 -8.08
C ILE A 101 13.57 -1.13 -7.38
N ASP A 102 14.77 -1.61 -7.11
CA ASP A 102 15.05 -2.88 -6.45
C ASP A 102 15.83 -2.67 -5.15
N GLU A 103 15.99 -3.72 -4.37
CA GLU A 103 16.69 -3.65 -3.09
C GLU A 103 18.13 -3.13 -3.21
N PRO A 104 18.97 -3.57 -4.16
CA PRO A 104 20.30 -3.00 -4.37
C PRO A 104 20.28 -1.49 -4.61
N PHE A 105 19.33 -1.02 -5.43
CA PHE A 105 19.16 0.41 -5.67
C PHE A 105 18.69 1.14 -4.41
N LEU A 106 17.72 0.62 -3.66
CA LEU A 106 17.24 1.23 -2.42
C LEU A 106 18.37 1.41 -1.38
N LYS A 107 19.32 0.48 -1.32
CA LYS A 107 20.51 0.58 -0.44
C LYS A 107 21.46 1.71 -0.81
N THR A 108 21.36 2.26 -2.01
CA THR A 108 22.17 3.43 -2.41
C THR A 108 21.56 4.75 -1.93
N LEU A 109 20.27 4.76 -1.56
CA LEU A 109 19.53 5.96 -1.17
C LEU A 109 19.69 6.24 0.34
N SER A 110 19.65 7.53 0.71
CA SER A 110 19.67 7.96 2.10
C SER A 110 18.27 8.03 2.69
N LEU A 111 17.58 6.86 2.80
CA LEU A 111 16.16 6.78 3.16
C LEU A 111 15.92 6.74 4.67
N ALA A 112 16.87 6.21 5.45
CA ALA A 112 16.75 6.05 6.88
C ALA A 112 18.08 6.34 7.57
N GLU A 113 18.02 6.81 8.82
CA GLU A 113 19.22 7.07 9.64
C GLU A 113 19.87 5.79 10.19
N GLY A 114 19.42 4.61 9.77
CA GLY A 114 19.91 3.31 10.25
C GLY A 114 19.81 2.20 9.21
N ALA A 115 20.29 1.03 9.62
CA ALA A 115 20.15 -0.18 8.81
C ALA A 115 18.67 -0.61 8.73
N TRP A 116 18.33 -1.19 7.60
CA TRP A 116 17.05 -1.88 7.41
C TRP A 116 17.32 -3.23 6.72
N GLU A 117 16.50 -4.22 7.01
CA GLU A 117 16.66 -5.59 6.54
C GLU A 117 15.55 -6.01 5.59
N GLU A 118 14.37 -5.44 5.75
CA GLU A 118 13.22 -5.76 4.91
C GLU A 118 12.79 -4.57 4.07
N SER A 119 12.53 -4.82 2.79
CA SER A 119 11.96 -3.85 1.86
C SER A 119 10.72 -4.41 1.18
N GLU A 120 9.70 -3.58 1.07
CA GLU A 120 8.47 -3.86 0.35
C GLU A 120 8.30 -2.78 -0.73
N VAL A 121 8.22 -3.20 -2.00
CA VAL A 121 8.03 -2.31 -3.15
C VAL A 121 6.65 -2.61 -3.75
N GLU A 122 5.77 -1.63 -3.67
CA GLU A 122 4.39 -1.74 -4.17
C GLU A 122 4.14 -0.74 -5.29
N ASN A 123 3.18 -1.07 -6.15
CA ASN A 123 2.72 -0.20 -7.25
C ASN A 123 3.85 0.29 -8.18
N LEU A 124 4.90 -0.52 -8.35
CA LEU A 124 5.98 -0.21 -9.29
C LEU A 124 5.42 -0.02 -10.70
N ARG A 125 5.63 1.16 -11.27
CA ARG A 125 5.12 1.53 -12.58
C ARG A 125 6.09 2.42 -13.34
N GLY A 126 6.25 2.14 -14.64
CA GLY A 126 6.80 3.07 -15.61
C GLY A 126 5.71 3.84 -16.35
N GLY A 127 5.98 5.06 -16.75
CA GLY A 127 5.05 5.88 -17.51
C GLY A 127 5.75 7.02 -18.23
N VAL A 128 4.95 7.80 -18.98
CA VAL A 128 5.39 9.06 -19.60
C VAL A 128 4.46 10.17 -19.13
N TYR A 129 5.02 11.22 -18.56
CA TYR A 129 4.28 12.39 -18.14
C TYR A 129 4.87 13.64 -18.77
N ARG A 130 4.07 14.37 -19.57
CA ARG A 130 4.52 15.54 -20.35
C ARG A 130 5.82 15.29 -21.13
N GLY A 131 5.93 14.13 -21.76
CA GLY A 131 7.10 13.74 -22.57
C GLY A 131 8.29 13.21 -21.78
N VAL A 132 8.26 13.23 -20.46
CA VAL A 132 9.32 12.70 -19.59
C VAL A 132 8.98 11.29 -19.15
N ARG A 133 9.90 10.35 -19.37
CA ARG A 133 9.78 8.99 -18.84
C ARG A 133 10.07 8.99 -17.36
N PHE A 134 9.23 8.28 -16.60
CA PHE A 134 9.41 8.13 -15.19
C PHE A 134 9.15 6.69 -14.73
N THR A 135 9.67 6.37 -13.55
CA THR A 135 9.31 5.18 -12.78
C THR A 135 8.98 5.61 -11.36
N ALA A 136 7.85 5.15 -10.86
CA ALA A 136 7.40 5.43 -9.49
C ALA A 136 7.07 4.12 -8.76
N ALA A 137 7.33 4.09 -7.46
CA ALA A 137 6.91 3.00 -6.58
C ALA A 137 6.67 3.51 -5.16
N ASN A 138 5.74 2.87 -4.46
CA ASN A 138 5.64 2.99 -3.01
C ASN A 138 6.65 2.04 -2.38
N VAL A 139 7.42 2.54 -1.44
CA VAL A 139 8.46 1.77 -0.76
C VAL A 139 8.23 1.85 0.75
N ARG A 140 8.37 0.71 1.40
CA ARG A 140 8.37 0.60 2.85
C ARG A 140 9.61 -0.17 3.28
N LEU A 141 10.37 0.41 4.21
CA LEU A 141 11.57 -0.21 4.76
C LEU A 141 11.36 -0.49 6.24
N ARG A 142 11.80 -1.65 6.71
CA ARG A 142 11.69 -2.05 8.10
C ARG A 142 13.04 -2.49 8.64
N HIS A 143 13.32 -2.00 9.84
CA HIS A 143 14.40 -2.54 10.67
C HIS A 143 13.85 -3.73 11.49
N VAL A 144 14.53 -4.86 11.39
CA VAL A 144 14.15 -6.09 12.09
C VAL A 144 15.17 -6.35 13.18
N TYR A 145 14.71 -6.39 14.42
CA TYR A 145 15.58 -6.63 15.59
C TYR A 145 14.97 -7.66 16.52
N ARG A 146 15.82 -8.30 17.32
CA ARG A 146 15.41 -9.26 18.33
C ARG A 146 15.37 -8.58 19.69
N ARG A 147 14.24 -8.67 20.37
CA ARG A 147 14.04 -8.18 21.73
C ARG A 147 13.77 -9.39 22.64
N GLY A 148 14.39 -9.41 23.82
CA GLY A 148 14.17 -10.45 24.81
C GLY A 148 15.38 -10.66 25.72
N ALA A 149 15.19 -11.43 26.79
CA ALA A 149 16.24 -11.86 27.70
C ALA A 149 16.60 -13.33 27.44
N PRO A 150 17.84 -13.77 27.73
CA PRO A 150 18.28 -15.16 27.50
C PRO A 150 17.40 -16.22 28.15
N HIS A 151 16.67 -15.87 29.20
CA HIS A 151 15.82 -16.78 29.95
C HIS A 151 14.33 -16.73 29.58
N GLU A 152 13.90 -15.70 28.82
CA GLU A 152 12.49 -15.49 28.42
C GLU A 152 12.22 -15.79 26.93
N GLY A 153 13.27 -16.09 26.18
CA GLY A 153 13.20 -16.23 24.74
C GLY A 153 13.35 -14.89 24.01
N TYR A 154 13.58 -14.97 22.69
CA TYR A 154 13.71 -13.79 21.83
C TYR A 154 12.45 -13.64 20.98
N GLU A 155 11.87 -12.46 20.99
CA GLU A 155 10.82 -12.05 20.09
C GLU A 155 11.41 -11.23 18.94
N THR A 156 11.02 -11.54 17.71
CA THR A 156 11.41 -10.74 16.55
C THR A 156 10.45 -9.55 16.44
N CYS A 157 11.00 -8.36 16.57
CA CYS A 157 10.28 -7.09 16.42
C CYS A 157 10.68 -6.45 15.10
N SER A 158 9.76 -5.71 14.49
CA SER A 158 10.04 -4.91 13.31
C SER A 158 9.54 -3.48 13.51
N GLU A 159 10.33 -2.52 13.07
CA GLU A 159 10.03 -1.09 13.11
C GLU A 159 10.09 -0.51 11.70
N GLU A 160 9.07 0.26 11.30
CA GLU A 160 9.05 0.95 10.02
C GLU A 160 9.99 2.16 10.12
N VAL A 161 11.04 2.19 9.28
CA VAL A 161 12.06 3.24 9.28
C VAL A 161 11.94 4.19 8.08
N PHE A 162 11.22 3.77 7.05
CA PHE A 162 10.85 4.60 5.92
C PHE A 162 9.55 4.10 5.31
N ARG A 163 8.69 5.03 4.96
CA ARG A 163 7.50 4.80 4.16
C ARG A 163 7.30 5.97 3.21
N GLY A 164 7.19 5.68 1.92
CA GLY A 164 7.05 6.78 1.00
C GLY A 164 7.08 6.42 -0.48
N LEU A 165 7.28 7.44 -1.29
CA LEU A 165 7.35 7.38 -2.74
C LEU A 165 8.81 7.48 -3.18
N ILE A 166 9.23 6.57 -4.05
CA ILE A 166 10.44 6.70 -4.85
C ILE A 166 10.03 7.03 -6.28
N LEU A 167 10.57 8.13 -6.79
CA LEU A 167 10.31 8.61 -8.15
C LEU A 167 11.63 8.78 -8.88
N ARG A 168 11.76 8.19 -10.07
CA ARG A 168 12.92 8.31 -10.95
C ARG A 168 12.46 8.85 -12.30
N CYS A 169 13.11 9.92 -12.77
CA CYS A 169 12.76 10.59 -14.02
C CYS A 169 13.99 10.65 -14.94
N GLU A 170 13.82 10.29 -16.21
CA GLU A 170 14.86 10.52 -17.21
C GLU A 170 14.98 12.01 -17.49
N THR A 171 16.21 12.54 -17.45
CA THR A 171 16.50 13.93 -17.80
C THR A 171 16.92 14.02 -19.27
N ARG A 172 16.92 15.22 -19.83
CA ARG A 172 17.39 15.44 -21.20
C ARG A 172 18.90 15.11 -21.29
N GLU A 173 19.30 14.65 -22.46
CA GLU A 173 20.72 14.44 -22.75
C GLU A 173 21.51 15.77 -22.65
N GLY A 174 22.67 15.73 -22.02
CA GLY A 174 23.50 16.93 -21.81
C GLY A 174 22.93 17.95 -20.82
N ALA A 175 21.96 17.56 -19.98
CA ALA A 175 21.45 18.43 -18.92
C ALA A 175 22.58 18.86 -17.98
N PRO A 176 22.63 20.14 -17.55
CA PRO A 176 23.62 20.60 -16.58
C PRO A 176 23.35 20.01 -15.20
N ALA A 177 24.40 19.80 -14.42
CA ALA A 177 24.26 19.33 -13.03
C ALA A 177 23.42 20.34 -12.22
N PRO A 178 22.31 19.93 -11.61
CA PRO A 178 21.45 20.83 -10.83
C PRO A 178 22.05 21.15 -9.47
N ARG A 179 21.64 22.29 -8.89
CA ARG A 179 21.92 22.64 -7.50
C ARG A 179 20.98 21.89 -6.56
N LEU A 180 21.26 20.60 -6.35
CA LEU A 180 20.34 19.67 -5.68
C LEU A 180 19.94 20.12 -4.27
N ALA A 181 20.87 20.68 -3.48
CA ALA A 181 20.58 21.08 -2.10
C ALA A 181 19.55 22.22 -2.00
N GLU A 182 19.68 23.25 -2.83
CA GLU A 182 18.73 24.37 -2.90
C GLU A 182 17.38 23.90 -3.42
N TRP A 183 17.40 23.01 -4.41
CA TRP A 183 16.20 22.47 -5.01
C TRP A 183 15.46 21.53 -4.05
N ALA A 184 16.14 20.66 -3.31
CA ALA A 184 15.56 19.81 -2.30
C ALA A 184 14.82 20.63 -1.21
N GLN A 185 15.41 21.76 -0.79
CA GLN A 185 14.76 22.66 0.16
C GLN A 185 13.50 23.32 -0.42
N THR A 186 13.53 23.67 -1.70
CA THR A 186 12.38 24.27 -2.39
C THR A 186 11.24 23.25 -2.53
N LEU A 187 11.56 22.03 -2.98
CA LEU A 187 10.61 20.93 -3.07
C LEU A 187 10.00 20.59 -1.71
N GLY A 188 10.82 20.51 -0.65
CA GLY A 188 10.34 20.22 0.70
C GLY A 188 9.40 21.26 1.29
N ARG A 189 9.29 22.48 0.71
CA ARG A 189 8.30 23.47 1.07
C ARG A 189 6.99 23.38 0.29
N GLN A 190 7.04 22.78 -0.87
CA GLN A 190 5.92 22.71 -1.84
C GLN A 190 5.22 21.37 -1.85
N ILE A 191 5.94 20.30 -1.46
CA ILE A 191 5.42 18.92 -1.45
C ILE A 191 4.98 18.58 -0.02
N GLU A 192 3.83 17.95 0.09
CA GLU A 192 3.38 17.36 1.35
C GLU A 192 4.19 16.09 1.64
N GLY A 193 5.06 16.14 2.66
CA GLY A 193 5.98 15.07 3.02
C GLY A 193 7.40 15.58 3.24
N LYS A 194 8.32 14.66 3.54
CA LYS A 194 9.73 14.97 3.77
C LYS A 194 10.57 14.45 2.61
N VAL A 195 11.32 15.35 1.96
CA VAL A 195 12.33 14.96 0.97
C VAL A 195 13.51 14.33 1.72
N CYS A 196 13.66 13.01 1.59
CA CYS A 196 14.74 12.24 2.23
C CYS A 196 15.99 12.20 1.36
N ASP A 197 15.80 12.04 0.04
CA ASP A 197 16.92 12.00 -0.91
C ASP A 197 16.51 12.66 -2.22
N LEU A 198 17.41 13.46 -2.77
CA LEU A 198 17.29 14.02 -4.12
C LEU A 198 18.67 13.94 -4.78
N ARG A 199 18.79 13.14 -5.83
CA ARG A 199 20.04 12.94 -6.54
C ARG A 199 19.85 12.92 -8.04
N TRP A 200 20.90 13.26 -8.75
CA TRP A 200 20.97 13.22 -10.19
C TRP A 200 22.24 12.49 -10.61
N GLU A 201 22.07 11.37 -11.26
CA GLU A 201 23.16 10.48 -11.69
C GLU A 201 22.83 9.87 -13.05
N GLY A 202 23.79 9.88 -13.98
CA GLY A 202 23.65 9.20 -15.28
C GLY A 202 22.47 9.65 -16.12
N GLY A 203 22.05 10.91 -16.02
CA GLY A 203 20.88 11.41 -16.75
C GLY A 203 19.54 11.01 -16.12
N VAL A 204 19.55 10.57 -14.85
CA VAL A 204 18.34 10.21 -14.10
C VAL A 204 18.27 11.05 -12.82
N LEU A 205 17.15 11.72 -12.65
CA LEU A 205 16.79 12.35 -11.38
C LEU A 205 16.04 11.35 -10.51
N THR A 206 16.48 11.17 -9.28
CA THR A 206 15.80 10.34 -8.27
C THR A 206 15.35 11.22 -7.12
N LEU A 207 14.07 11.12 -6.77
CA LEU A 207 13.47 11.73 -5.58
C LEU A 207 12.96 10.64 -4.66
N ALA A 208 13.33 10.70 -3.39
CA ALA A 208 12.74 9.90 -2.31
C ALA A 208 11.96 10.82 -1.37
N LEU A 209 10.68 10.55 -1.25
CA LEU A 209 9.74 11.34 -0.45
C LEU A 209 9.12 10.46 0.62
N GLU A 210 9.37 10.78 1.89
CA GLU A 210 8.67 10.17 3.02
C GLU A 210 7.28 10.78 3.12
N THR A 211 6.25 9.93 3.03
CA THR A 211 4.86 10.36 3.02
C THR A 211 3.95 9.22 3.46
N ASP A 212 2.86 9.56 4.14
CA ASP A 212 1.80 8.62 4.50
C ASP A 212 0.88 8.25 3.31
N TYR A 213 0.97 9.01 2.23
CA TYR A 213 0.17 8.79 1.03
C TYR A 213 0.88 7.81 0.10
N GLY A 214 0.16 6.80 -0.36
CA GLY A 214 0.66 5.88 -1.39
C GLY A 214 0.26 6.34 -2.79
N PHE A 215 1.22 6.35 -3.72
CA PHE A 215 0.94 6.50 -5.16
C PHE A 215 0.07 5.33 -5.65
N ALA A 216 -0.92 5.62 -6.48
CA ALA A 216 -1.85 4.63 -7.06
C ALA A 216 -2.46 3.71 -5.98
N ALA A 217 -2.76 4.27 -4.82
CA ALA A 217 -3.32 3.57 -3.67
C ALA A 217 -4.57 4.29 -3.16
N VAL A 218 -5.43 3.53 -2.49
CA VAL A 218 -6.55 4.07 -1.71
C VAL A 218 -6.05 4.25 -0.28
N ALA A 219 -6.29 5.42 0.30
CA ALA A 219 -5.88 5.70 1.68
C ALA A 219 -6.46 4.66 2.65
N GLY A 220 -5.66 4.22 3.61
CA GLY A 220 -6.05 3.16 4.55
C GLY A 220 -7.24 3.52 5.45
N SER A 221 -7.54 4.82 5.59
CA SER A 221 -8.71 5.32 6.32
C SER A 221 -10.03 5.20 5.55
N VAL A 222 -9.99 4.96 4.23
CA VAL A 222 -11.18 4.87 3.38
C VAL A 222 -11.81 3.49 3.48
N ASP A 223 -13.10 3.44 3.77
CA ASP A 223 -13.86 2.19 3.71
C ASP A 223 -14.05 1.78 2.24
N LEU A 224 -13.40 0.68 1.85
CA LEU A 224 -13.52 0.13 0.48
C LEU A 224 -14.95 -0.28 0.10
N ARG A 225 -15.89 -0.26 1.03
CA ARG A 225 -17.32 -0.48 0.77
C ARG A 225 -17.98 0.75 0.16
N ASP A 226 -17.45 1.92 0.43
CA ASP A 226 -17.81 3.16 -0.24
C ASP A 226 -16.98 3.29 -1.52
N LEU A 227 -17.53 2.82 -2.62
CA LEU A 227 -16.84 2.80 -3.91
C LEU A 227 -16.50 4.21 -4.40
N ASP A 228 -17.35 5.19 -4.11
CA ASP A 228 -17.13 6.56 -4.57
C ASP A 228 -16.02 7.22 -3.76
N ALA A 229 -16.00 7.00 -2.44
CA ALA A 229 -14.88 7.43 -1.60
C ALA A 229 -13.56 6.74 -1.99
N ALA A 230 -13.59 5.43 -2.31
CA ALA A 230 -12.41 4.70 -2.77
C ALA A 230 -11.89 5.23 -4.12
N ARG A 231 -12.79 5.48 -5.08
CA ARG A 231 -12.46 6.06 -6.39
C ARG A 231 -11.85 7.46 -6.26
N GLU A 232 -12.45 8.30 -5.42
CA GLU A 232 -11.95 9.67 -5.21
C GLU A 232 -10.62 9.68 -4.46
N SER A 233 -10.44 8.83 -3.47
CA SER A 233 -9.14 8.64 -2.79
C SER A 233 -8.05 8.22 -3.78
N TYR A 234 -8.36 7.28 -4.67
CA TYR A 234 -7.42 6.86 -5.71
C TYR A 234 -7.07 7.99 -6.69
N ARG A 235 -8.08 8.74 -7.18
CA ARG A 235 -7.83 9.91 -8.04
C ARG A 235 -6.98 10.97 -7.34
N ARG A 236 -7.19 11.17 -6.04
CA ARG A 236 -6.36 12.09 -5.25
C ARG A 236 -4.90 11.65 -5.25
N SER A 237 -4.62 10.36 -5.01
CA SER A 237 -3.24 9.86 -5.01
C SER A 237 -2.55 10.00 -6.38
N LEU A 238 -3.31 9.93 -7.50
CA LEU A 238 -2.77 10.21 -8.83
C LEU A 238 -2.49 11.71 -9.03
N ARG A 239 -3.37 12.60 -8.55
CA ARG A 239 -3.15 14.06 -8.62
C ARG A 239 -1.94 14.49 -7.79
N GLU A 240 -1.73 13.88 -6.65
CA GLU A 240 -0.55 14.13 -5.80
C GLU A 240 0.74 13.78 -6.53
N LEU A 241 0.82 12.59 -7.15
CA LEU A 241 1.98 12.25 -7.99
C LEU A 241 2.14 13.20 -9.18
N ALA A 242 1.06 13.55 -9.86
CA ALA A 242 1.11 14.51 -10.97
C ALA A 242 1.63 15.87 -10.50
N GLY A 243 1.20 16.34 -9.33
CA GLY A 243 1.72 17.57 -8.71
C GLY A 243 3.22 17.51 -8.40
N VAL A 244 3.69 16.38 -7.87
CA VAL A 244 5.15 16.17 -7.65
C VAL A 244 5.91 16.19 -8.97
N LEU A 245 5.41 15.51 -10.00
CA LEU A 245 6.01 15.53 -11.34
C LEU A 245 6.02 16.93 -11.93
N ASP A 246 4.93 17.70 -11.82
CA ASP A 246 4.85 19.07 -12.29
C ASP A 246 5.93 19.96 -11.65
N LEU A 247 6.09 19.88 -10.34
CA LEU A 247 7.13 20.61 -9.61
C LEU A 247 8.56 20.22 -10.04
N LEU A 248 8.78 18.94 -10.35
CA LEU A 248 10.08 18.50 -10.87
C LEU A 248 10.30 19.06 -12.29
N LEU A 249 9.28 19.04 -13.14
CA LEU A 249 9.36 19.50 -14.51
C LEU A 249 9.48 21.04 -14.68
N GLU A 250 9.18 21.82 -13.62
CA GLU A 250 9.48 23.26 -13.58
C GLU A 250 10.97 23.53 -13.75
N ASN A 251 11.84 22.56 -13.43
CA ASN A 251 13.27 22.67 -13.71
C ASN A 251 13.57 22.37 -15.20
N THR A 252 13.28 23.34 -16.07
CA THR A 252 13.47 23.23 -17.52
C THR A 252 14.92 23.01 -17.95
N ALA A 253 15.89 23.26 -17.06
CA ALA A 253 17.28 22.95 -17.32
C ALA A 253 17.55 21.43 -17.38
N LEU A 254 16.81 20.64 -16.60
CA LEU A 254 16.91 19.17 -16.55
C LEU A 254 16.00 18.48 -17.55
N PHE A 255 14.82 19.04 -17.79
CA PHE A 255 13.81 18.43 -18.63
C PHE A 255 13.60 19.27 -19.89
N ALA A 256 13.48 18.64 -21.03
CA ALA A 256 13.09 19.36 -22.25
C ALA A 256 11.71 19.97 -22.03
N ALA A 257 11.51 21.23 -22.40
CA ALA A 257 10.17 21.78 -22.45
C ALA A 257 9.30 20.86 -23.32
N GLY A 258 8.30 20.23 -22.70
CA GLY A 258 7.41 19.32 -23.41
C GLY A 258 6.82 20.08 -24.59
N THR A 259 7.17 19.66 -25.79
CA THR A 259 6.46 20.10 -27.00
C THR A 259 5.04 19.55 -26.85
N GLU A 260 4.11 20.42 -26.45
CA GLU A 260 2.69 20.15 -26.55
C GLU A 260 2.43 19.71 -28.00
N ARG A 261 2.05 18.44 -28.18
CA ARG A 261 1.44 17.93 -29.39
C ARG A 261 0.05 17.42 -29.09
#